data_1fce6a62838cd526e57d4e31eadc4e7c
#
_entry.id   1fce6a62838cd526e57d4e31eadc4e7c
#
_cell.length_a   1.000
_cell.length_b   1.000
_cell.length_c   1.000
_cell.angle_alpha   90.00
_cell.angle_beta   90.00
_cell.angle_gamma   90.00
#
_symmetry.space_group_name_H-M   'P 1'
#
loop_
_entity.id
_entity.type
_entity.pdbx_description
1 polymer ?
#
loop_
_entity_poly.entity_id
_entity_poly.type
_entity_poly.pdbx_seq_one_letter_code
_entity_poly.pdbx_strand_id
1 'polypeptide(L)'
;MNLSNIKKIKLIKYVSLVHEDDLNKTLENIAKHQQTFQKKDNKRVEKGDAVLLNMKPTYENKLVKEAEINNKLTVIGNNMMLPDIEKKILNTKAGDKLNFITKFPKNFMNKNIAEKDVKIEIEILEVRVPKKKALNEEFAKSMGATNLEDFKKNLKDQMQKEIDNVSRTNLKKDLFDQLDKSYTVKLPN
;
A
#
# COMPACT_ATOMS: atom_id res chain seq x y z
N MET A 1 -7.85 -42.17 -26.78
CA MET A 1 -8.16 -41.32 -25.61
C MET A 1 -9.59 -41.56 -25.23
N ASN A 2 -9.89 -42.15 -24.05
CA ASN A 2 -11.26 -42.47 -23.69
C ASN A 2 -11.93 -41.31 -22.95
N LEU A 3 -12.77 -40.56 -23.66
CA LEU A 3 -13.41 -39.31 -23.17
C LEU A 3 -14.58 -39.57 -22.18
N SER A 4 -14.86 -40.85 -21.83
CA SER A 4 -15.98 -41.22 -20.97
C SER A 4 -15.90 -40.64 -19.55
N ASN A 5 -14.71 -40.32 -19.07
CA ASN A 5 -14.51 -39.80 -17.71
C ASN A 5 -14.80 -38.31 -17.56
N ILE A 6 -14.85 -37.52 -18.66
CA ILE A 6 -15.18 -36.10 -18.61
C ILE A 6 -16.59 -35.84 -18.07
N LYS A 7 -17.53 -36.74 -18.36
CA LYS A 7 -18.92 -36.66 -17.85
C LYS A 7 -19.05 -36.87 -16.34
N LYS A 8 -18.00 -37.36 -15.67
CA LYS A 8 -17.99 -37.60 -14.22
C LYS A 8 -17.40 -36.42 -13.42
N ILE A 9 -16.82 -35.44 -14.08
CA ILE A 9 -16.24 -34.25 -13.44
C ILE A 9 -17.36 -33.41 -12.87
N LYS A 10 -17.35 -33.20 -11.55
CA LYS A 10 -18.28 -32.26 -10.87
C LYS A 10 -17.50 -31.02 -10.48
N LEU A 11 -17.93 -29.89 -11.00
CA LEU A 11 -17.35 -28.59 -10.68
C LEU A 11 -18.30 -27.80 -9.79
N ILE A 12 -17.76 -27.20 -8.74
CA ILE A 12 -18.52 -26.31 -7.85
C ILE A 12 -18.11 -24.88 -8.18
N LYS A 13 -19.06 -24.11 -8.68
CA LYS A 13 -18.85 -22.68 -8.89
C LYS A 13 -19.21 -21.93 -7.60
N TYR A 14 -18.25 -21.32 -6.95
CA TYR A 14 -18.50 -20.41 -5.84
C TYR A 14 -18.99 -19.07 -6.39
N VAL A 15 -20.17 -18.65 -5.93
CA VAL A 15 -20.74 -17.35 -6.28
C VAL A 15 -20.79 -16.53 -4.98
N SER A 16 -20.14 -15.38 -4.99
CA SER A 16 -20.20 -14.42 -3.90
C SER A 16 -20.65 -13.06 -4.45
N LEU A 17 -21.47 -12.37 -3.69
CA LEU A 17 -21.92 -11.03 -4.02
C LEU A 17 -21.14 -10.00 -3.20
N VAL A 18 -20.92 -8.83 -3.76
CA VAL A 18 -20.33 -7.70 -3.04
C VAL A 18 -21.31 -7.22 -1.99
N HIS A 19 -20.94 -7.33 -0.72
CA HIS A 19 -21.71 -6.77 0.39
C HIS A 19 -21.49 -5.27 0.50
N GLU A 20 -22.49 -4.54 0.99
CA GLU A 20 -22.40 -3.09 1.17
C GLU A 20 -21.30 -2.67 2.14
N ASP A 21 -21.03 -3.48 3.17
CA ASP A 21 -19.94 -3.24 4.12
C ASP A 21 -18.58 -3.24 3.43
N ASP A 22 -18.35 -4.16 2.49
CA ASP A 22 -17.09 -4.25 1.76
C ASP A 22 -16.94 -3.10 0.76
N LEU A 23 -18.05 -2.69 0.13
CA LEU A 23 -18.09 -1.49 -0.70
C LEU A 23 -17.74 -0.25 0.11
N ASN A 24 -18.34 -0.08 1.29
CA ASN A 24 -18.08 1.07 2.16
C ASN A 24 -16.63 1.09 2.67
N LYS A 25 -16.08 -0.05 3.08
CA LYS A 25 -14.66 -0.17 3.45
C LYS A 25 -13.74 0.21 2.30
N THR A 26 -14.07 -0.22 1.09
CA THR A 26 -13.27 0.09 -0.11
C THR A 26 -13.35 1.59 -0.42
N LEU A 27 -14.53 2.21 -0.33
CA LEU A 27 -14.72 3.65 -0.48
C LEU A 27 -13.92 4.46 0.55
N GLU A 28 -13.95 4.04 1.82
CA GLU A 28 -13.14 4.66 2.87
C GLU A 28 -11.64 4.54 2.61
N ASN A 29 -11.19 3.39 2.13
CA ASN A 29 -9.79 3.19 1.79
C ASN A 29 -9.36 4.08 0.61
N ILE A 30 -10.19 4.19 -0.43
CA ILE A 30 -9.94 5.09 -1.55
C ILE A 30 -9.88 6.55 -1.06
N ALA A 31 -10.83 6.97 -0.20
CA ALA A 31 -10.82 8.32 0.37
C ALA A 31 -9.58 8.58 1.25
N LYS A 32 -9.09 7.57 1.99
CA LYS A 32 -7.82 7.65 2.75
C LYS A 32 -6.61 7.82 1.83
N HIS A 33 -6.56 7.12 0.70
CA HIS A 33 -5.47 7.24 -0.26
C HIS A 33 -5.49 8.58 -1.03
N GLN A 34 -6.66 9.18 -1.16
CA GLN A 34 -6.89 10.48 -1.81
C GLN A 34 -6.91 11.65 -0.82
N GLN A 35 -6.52 11.42 0.44
CA GLN A 35 -6.47 12.48 1.45
C GLN A 35 -5.49 13.59 1.04
N THR A 36 -5.89 14.82 1.28
CA THR A 36 -5.00 15.98 1.16
C THR A 36 -4.37 16.28 2.51
N PHE A 37 -3.20 16.90 2.50
CA PHE A 37 -2.51 17.27 3.74
C PHE A 37 -2.54 18.79 3.88
N GLN A 38 -3.03 19.28 5.01
CA GLN A 38 -3.10 20.68 5.34
C GLN A 38 -2.03 21.03 6.37
N LYS A 39 -1.21 22.05 6.10
CA LYS A 39 -0.23 22.58 7.05
C LYS A 39 -0.91 22.98 8.34
N LYS A 40 -0.31 22.61 9.45
CA LYS A 40 -0.76 23.00 10.79
C LYS A 40 0.42 23.44 11.63
N ASP A 41 0.44 24.69 11.97
CA ASP A 41 1.50 25.29 12.77
C ASP A 41 1.40 24.79 14.23
N ASN A 42 2.56 24.68 14.90
CA ASN A 42 2.69 24.26 16.30
C ASN A 42 2.11 22.88 16.68
N LYS A 43 1.77 22.05 15.68
CA LYS A 43 1.34 20.67 15.97
C LYS A 43 2.56 19.76 16.18
N ARG A 44 2.45 18.84 17.15
CA ARG A 44 3.36 17.71 17.30
C ARG A 44 3.01 16.62 16.28
N VAL A 45 4.03 16.01 15.71
CA VAL A 45 3.88 14.92 14.73
C VAL A 45 3.25 13.71 15.39
N GLU A 46 2.17 13.24 14.78
CA GLU A 46 1.47 12.00 15.14
C GLU A 46 1.50 11.00 13.97
N LYS A 47 1.18 9.75 14.26
CA LYS A 47 1.04 8.73 13.22
C LYS A 47 -0.09 9.08 12.26
N GLY A 48 0.20 9.06 10.96
CA GLY A 48 -0.72 9.47 9.90
C GLY A 48 -0.53 10.91 9.41
N ASP A 49 0.21 11.74 10.14
CA ASP A 49 0.59 13.08 9.67
C ASP A 49 1.63 12.98 8.55
N ALA A 50 1.66 13.97 7.67
CA ALA A 50 2.72 14.13 6.70
C ALA A 50 3.72 15.18 7.18
N VAL A 51 4.99 14.87 7.10
CA VAL A 51 6.09 15.73 7.54
C VAL A 51 6.93 16.09 6.33
N LEU A 52 7.14 17.39 6.11
CA LEU A 52 8.12 17.88 5.18
C LEU A 52 9.46 17.98 5.91
N LEU A 53 10.47 17.26 5.44
CA LEU A 53 11.74 17.14 6.15
C LEU A 53 12.94 17.08 5.22
N ASN A 54 14.07 17.43 5.80
CA ASN A 54 15.40 17.13 5.28
C ASN A 54 16.02 16.03 6.15
N MET A 55 16.72 15.08 5.54
CA MET A 55 17.49 14.04 6.26
C MET A 55 18.87 13.89 5.62
N LYS A 56 19.90 13.99 6.44
CA LYS A 56 21.30 13.85 6.03
C LYS A 56 21.95 12.71 6.81
N PRO A 57 22.00 11.51 6.24
CA PRO A 57 22.71 10.39 6.84
C PRO A 57 24.22 10.49 6.56
N THR A 58 25.04 10.27 7.57
CA THR A 58 26.50 10.27 7.47
C THR A 58 27.09 9.01 8.07
N TYR A 59 28.05 8.42 7.36
CA TYR A 59 28.84 7.29 7.81
C TYR A 59 30.32 7.60 7.63
N GLU A 60 31.14 7.41 8.67
CA GLU A 60 32.58 7.79 8.68
C GLU A 60 32.83 9.22 8.17
N ASN A 61 32.01 10.17 8.61
CA ASN A 61 32.03 11.58 8.22
C ASN A 61 31.76 11.84 6.72
N LYS A 62 31.26 10.84 5.98
CA LYS A 62 30.85 10.98 4.57
C LYS A 62 29.34 10.93 4.45
N LEU A 63 28.78 11.82 3.64
CA LEU A 63 27.34 11.84 3.36
C LEU A 63 26.93 10.58 2.54
N VAL A 64 25.88 9.91 2.99
CA VAL A 64 25.29 8.77 2.30
C VAL A 64 24.20 9.30 1.35
N LYS A 65 24.59 9.63 0.13
CA LYS A 65 23.70 10.27 -0.86
C LYS A 65 22.46 9.46 -1.21
N GLU A 66 22.56 8.13 -1.19
CA GLU A 66 21.46 7.22 -1.53
C GLU A 66 20.33 7.24 -0.51
N ALA A 67 20.61 7.69 0.71
CA ALA A 67 19.63 7.82 1.78
C ALA A 67 19.35 9.29 2.16
N GLU A 68 19.93 10.25 1.43
CA GLU A 68 19.67 11.67 1.64
C GLU A 68 18.24 12.01 1.20
N ILE A 69 17.58 12.80 2.01
CA ILE A 69 16.24 13.33 1.72
C ILE A 69 16.27 14.84 1.82
N ASN A 70 15.89 15.52 0.76
CA ASN A 70 15.82 16.95 0.72
C ASN A 70 14.40 17.40 0.37
N ASN A 71 13.81 18.22 1.24
CA ASN A 71 12.50 18.86 1.05
C ASN A 71 11.41 17.87 0.59
N LYS A 72 11.35 16.68 1.22
CA LYS A 72 10.41 15.64 0.85
C LYS A 72 9.28 15.51 1.87
N LEU A 73 8.07 15.48 1.36
CA LEU A 73 6.88 15.19 2.16
C LEU A 73 6.77 13.67 2.37
N THR A 74 6.76 13.23 3.63
CA THR A 74 6.67 11.81 4.00
C THR A 74 5.57 11.61 5.03
N VAL A 75 4.71 10.61 4.81
CA VAL A 75 3.63 10.26 5.75
C VAL A 75 4.18 9.31 6.81
N ILE A 76 4.03 9.68 8.06
CA ILE A 76 4.52 8.90 9.21
C ILE A 76 3.60 7.71 9.48
N GLY A 77 4.19 6.53 9.56
CA GLY A 77 3.48 5.26 9.80
C GLY A 77 3.10 4.48 8.55
N ASN A 78 3.54 4.91 7.36
CA ASN A 78 3.37 4.17 6.10
C ASN A 78 4.56 3.24 5.79
N ASN A 79 5.46 3.02 6.74
CA ASN A 79 6.68 2.21 6.58
C ASN A 79 7.59 2.67 5.41
N MET A 80 7.53 3.95 5.05
CA MET A 80 8.38 4.54 4.01
C MET A 80 9.77 4.91 4.53
N MET A 81 9.93 4.95 5.84
CA MET A 81 11.19 5.19 6.55
C MET A 81 11.48 4.03 7.49
N LEU A 82 12.72 3.95 7.97
CA LEU A 82 13.08 2.96 8.99
C LEU A 82 12.25 3.20 10.25
N PRO A 83 11.73 2.13 10.90
CA PRO A 83 10.87 2.25 12.09
C PRO A 83 11.50 3.07 13.22
N ASP A 84 12.81 2.99 13.38
CA ASP A 84 13.53 3.74 14.43
C ASP A 84 13.59 5.24 14.10
N ILE A 85 13.67 5.61 12.83
CA ILE A 85 13.59 6.99 12.37
C ILE A 85 12.20 7.53 12.60
N GLU A 86 11.14 6.78 12.21
CA GLU A 86 9.75 7.19 12.41
C GLU A 86 9.44 7.42 13.89
N LYS A 87 9.91 6.54 14.79
CA LYS A 87 9.74 6.71 16.25
C LYS A 87 10.38 8.00 16.78
N LYS A 88 11.53 8.41 16.24
CA LYS A 88 12.22 9.63 16.67
C LYS A 88 11.54 10.90 16.16
N ILE A 89 10.89 10.83 14.99
CA ILE A 89 10.11 11.95 14.41
C ILE A 89 8.80 12.17 15.18
N LEU A 90 8.20 11.12 15.76
CA LEU A 90 6.98 11.28 16.56
C LEU A 90 7.18 12.28 17.70
N ASN A 91 6.16 13.08 17.98
CA ASN A 91 6.13 14.15 18.98
C ASN A 91 7.05 15.36 18.71
N THR A 92 7.77 15.40 17.57
CA THR A 92 8.51 16.59 17.15
C THR A 92 7.58 17.65 16.55
N LYS A 93 8.12 18.84 16.32
CA LYS A 93 7.42 19.99 15.71
C LYS A 93 8.19 20.51 14.49
N ALA A 94 7.53 21.35 13.71
CA ALA A 94 8.20 22.13 12.69
C ALA A 94 9.32 22.99 13.31
N GLY A 95 10.51 23.01 12.71
CA GLY A 95 11.72 23.67 13.20
C GLY A 95 12.63 22.79 14.07
N ASP A 96 12.17 21.63 14.52
CA ASP A 96 12.99 20.74 15.33
C ASP A 96 14.09 20.09 14.47
N LYS A 97 15.27 19.95 15.10
CA LYS A 97 16.44 19.25 14.54
C LYS A 97 16.76 18.04 15.40
N LEU A 98 16.85 16.89 14.78
CA LEU A 98 17.16 15.64 15.43
C LEU A 98 18.54 15.14 14.99
N ASN A 99 19.32 14.66 15.95
CA ASN A 99 20.60 13.99 15.70
C ASN A 99 20.63 12.70 16.48
N PHE A 100 20.75 11.57 15.79
CA PHE A 100 20.84 10.25 16.41
C PHE A 100 21.57 9.26 15.51
N ILE A 101 21.91 8.12 16.07
CA ILE A 101 22.52 7.01 15.35
C ILE A 101 21.47 5.92 15.19
N THR A 102 21.38 5.34 13.99
CA THR A 102 20.51 4.19 13.72
C THR A 102 21.24 3.17 12.86
N LYS A 103 20.90 1.90 13.07
CA LYS A 103 21.46 0.80 12.29
C LYS A 103 20.67 0.61 11.01
N PHE A 104 21.36 0.62 9.88
CA PHE A 104 20.73 0.37 8.59
C PHE A 104 20.44 -1.13 8.40
N PRO A 105 19.35 -1.50 7.70
CA PRO A 105 19.00 -2.90 7.51
C PRO A 105 19.97 -3.60 6.57
N LYS A 106 20.07 -4.93 6.70
CA LYS A 106 20.94 -5.79 5.90
C LYS A 106 20.67 -5.71 4.40
N ASN A 107 19.41 -5.47 4.02
CA ASN A 107 18.96 -5.36 2.63
C ASN A 107 19.00 -3.93 2.07
N PHE A 108 19.74 -3.02 2.70
CA PHE A 108 19.91 -1.67 2.17
C PHE A 108 20.70 -1.70 0.86
N MET A 109 20.34 -0.82 -0.09
CA MET A 109 20.93 -0.83 -1.46
C MET A 109 22.44 -0.66 -1.45
N ASN A 110 22.98 0.20 -0.57
CA ASN A 110 24.42 0.36 -0.42
C ASN A 110 24.98 -0.62 0.61
N LYS A 111 25.67 -1.67 0.13
CA LYS A 111 26.22 -2.74 0.96
C LYS A 111 27.29 -2.26 1.94
N ASN A 112 27.96 -1.13 1.66
CA ASN A 112 29.03 -0.60 2.53
C ASN A 112 28.50 -0.06 3.87
N ILE A 113 27.22 0.28 3.92
CA ILE A 113 26.53 0.81 5.11
C ILE A 113 25.43 -0.11 5.64
N ALA A 114 25.15 -1.22 4.95
CA ALA A 114 24.25 -2.25 5.44
C ALA A 114 24.77 -2.80 6.78
N GLU A 115 23.89 -2.94 7.77
CA GLU A 115 24.19 -3.36 9.15
C GLU A 115 25.19 -2.44 9.92
N LYS A 116 25.48 -1.24 9.41
CA LYS A 116 26.32 -0.25 10.06
C LYS A 116 25.50 0.79 10.81
N ASP A 117 26.14 1.37 11.82
CA ASP A 117 25.60 2.48 12.58
C ASP A 117 25.84 3.78 11.81
N VAL A 118 24.77 4.41 11.36
CA VAL A 118 24.79 5.63 10.55
C VAL A 118 24.25 6.78 11.38
N LYS A 119 24.98 7.88 11.43
CA LYS A 119 24.50 9.13 12.05
C LYS A 119 23.48 9.78 11.14
N ILE A 120 22.32 10.10 11.69
CA ILE A 120 21.20 10.72 10.97
C ILE A 120 20.96 12.12 11.56
N GLU A 121 20.95 13.11 10.69
CA GLU A 121 20.50 14.47 10.99
C GLU A 121 19.19 14.72 10.27
N ILE A 122 18.13 15.05 11.00
CA ILE A 122 16.80 15.37 10.44
C ILE A 122 16.42 16.79 10.85
N GLU A 123 15.91 17.55 9.90
CA GLU A 123 15.30 18.84 10.12
C GLU A 123 13.83 18.77 9.67
N ILE A 124 12.92 19.06 10.60
CA ILE A 124 11.47 19.08 10.34
C ILE A 124 11.11 20.48 9.84
N LEU A 125 10.71 20.58 8.57
CA LEU A 125 10.35 21.85 7.95
C LEU A 125 8.89 22.21 8.20
N GLU A 126 7.98 21.24 7.99
CA GLU A 126 6.54 21.44 8.17
C GLU A 126 5.88 20.17 8.69
N VAL A 127 4.81 20.35 9.47
CA VAL A 127 3.90 19.29 9.86
C VAL A 127 2.55 19.54 9.18
N ARG A 128 2.02 18.53 8.51
CA ARG A 128 0.74 18.58 7.79
C ARG A 128 -0.16 17.47 8.29
N VAL A 129 -1.38 17.83 8.63
CA VAL A 129 -2.40 16.88 9.08
C VAL A 129 -3.21 16.35 7.90
N PRO A 130 -3.61 15.08 7.93
CA PRO A 130 -4.48 14.54 6.91
C PRO A 130 -5.84 15.21 6.99
N LYS A 131 -6.30 15.74 5.86
CA LYS A 131 -7.68 16.20 5.68
C LYS A 131 -8.40 15.12 4.87
N LYS A 132 -9.31 14.42 5.53
CA LYS A 132 -10.16 13.44 4.83
C LYS A 132 -10.90 14.17 3.71
N LYS A 133 -10.79 13.70 2.48
CA LYS A 133 -11.69 14.12 1.42
C LYS A 133 -13.08 13.59 1.76
N ALA A 134 -14.06 14.48 1.84
CA ALA A 134 -15.43 14.05 1.98
C ALA A 134 -15.82 13.22 0.74
N LEU A 135 -16.51 12.11 0.96
CA LEU A 135 -17.12 11.33 -0.11
C LEU A 135 -18.34 12.09 -0.63
N ASN A 136 -18.10 13.08 -1.47
CA ASN A 136 -19.11 13.95 -2.06
C ASN A 136 -19.04 13.88 -3.59
N GLU A 137 -19.87 14.66 -4.25
CA GLU A 137 -19.93 14.70 -5.71
C GLU A 137 -18.63 15.19 -6.36
N GLU A 138 -17.91 16.13 -5.71
CA GLU A 138 -16.61 16.59 -6.19
C GLU A 138 -15.56 15.46 -6.17
N PHE A 139 -15.63 14.64 -5.12
CA PHE A 139 -14.79 13.44 -5.04
C PHE A 139 -15.11 12.48 -6.19
N ALA A 140 -16.38 12.17 -6.42
CA ALA A 140 -16.81 11.28 -7.49
C ALA A 140 -16.37 11.81 -8.88
N LYS A 141 -16.54 13.11 -9.13
CA LYS A 141 -16.08 13.76 -10.37
C LYS A 141 -14.55 13.69 -10.53
N SER A 142 -13.79 13.86 -9.44
CA SER A 142 -12.32 13.72 -9.47
C SER A 142 -11.85 12.30 -9.79
N MET A 143 -12.72 11.30 -9.58
CA MET A 143 -12.51 9.89 -9.91
C MET A 143 -13.10 9.50 -11.28
N GLY A 144 -13.63 10.46 -12.05
CA GLY A 144 -14.17 10.24 -13.40
C GLY A 144 -15.62 9.78 -13.44
N ALA A 145 -16.34 9.82 -12.32
CA ALA A 145 -17.76 9.50 -12.26
C ALA A 145 -18.63 10.77 -12.38
N THR A 146 -19.88 10.59 -12.79
CA THR A 146 -20.83 11.70 -12.98
C THR A 146 -21.31 12.25 -11.63
N ASN A 147 -21.56 11.36 -10.67
CA ASN A 147 -22.00 11.66 -9.31
C ASN A 147 -21.57 10.54 -8.35
N LEU A 148 -21.87 10.69 -7.06
CA LEU A 148 -21.46 9.74 -6.04
C LEU A 148 -22.13 8.35 -6.20
N GLU A 149 -23.38 8.31 -6.64
CA GLU A 149 -24.11 7.05 -6.86
C GLU A 149 -23.52 6.27 -8.04
N ASP A 150 -23.23 6.96 -9.13
CA ASP A 150 -22.55 6.39 -10.30
C ASP A 150 -21.17 5.83 -9.91
N PHE A 151 -20.40 6.57 -9.08
CA PHE A 151 -19.13 6.11 -8.57
C PHE A 151 -19.26 4.81 -7.75
N LYS A 152 -20.23 4.78 -6.82
CA LYS A 152 -20.52 3.59 -6.00
C LYS A 152 -20.93 2.39 -6.86
N LYS A 153 -21.78 2.62 -7.85
CA LYS A 153 -22.22 1.57 -8.78
C LYS A 153 -21.05 1.01 -9.58
N ASN A 154 -20.25 1.88 -10.18
CA ASN A 154 -19.08 1.46 -10.97
C ASN A 154 -18.07 0.69 -10.13
N LEU A 155 -17.83 1.13 -8.88
CA LEU A 155 -16.95 0.44 -7.94
C LEU A 155 -17.51 -0.94 -7.57
N LYS A 156 -18.82 -1.04 -7.28
CA LYS A 156 -19.48 -2.31 -6.98
C LYS A 156 -19.39 -3.28 -8.14
N ASP A 157 -19.63 -2.80 -9.38
CA ASP A 157 -19.53 -3.60 -10.60
C ASP A 157 -18.08 -4.09 -10.83
N GLN A 158 -17.09 -3.25 -10.55
CA GLN A 158 -15.68 -3.63 -10.65
C GLN A 158 -15.32 -4.70 -9.61
N MET A 159 -15.71 -4.52 -8.35
CA MET A 159 -15.49 -5.50 -7.29
C MET A 159 -16.17 -6.83 -7.61
N GLN A 160 -17.40 -6.80 -8.16
CA GLN A 160 -18.12 -8.01 -8.57
C GLN A 160 -17.38 -8.73 -9.70
N LYS A 161 -16.87 -8.02 -10.69
CA LYS A 161 -16.05 -8.60 -11.77
C LYS A 161 -14.78 -9.26 -11.24
N GLU A 162 -14.13 -8.67 -10.25
CA GLU A 162 -12.94 -9.24 -9.62
C GLU A 162 -13.27 -10.56 -8.90
N ILE A 163 -14.36 -10.58 -8.12
CA ILE A 163 -14.85 -11.80 -7.44
C ILE A 163 -15.19 -12.87 -8.46
N ASP A 164 -15.91 -12.53 -9.53
CA ASP A 164 -16.30 -13.46 -10.59
C ASP A 164 -15.06 -14.04 -11.30
N ASN A 165 -14.03 -13.22 -11.53
CA ASN A 165 -12.76 -13.67 -12.11
C ASN A 165 -12.00 -14.64 -11.20
N VAL A 166 -11.95 -14.35 -9.90
CA VAL A 166 -11.35 -15.26 -8.92
C VAL A 166 -12.11 -16.58 -8.88
N SER A 167 -13.45 -16.53 -8.81
CA SER A 167 -14.31 -17.73 -8.85
C SER A 167 -14.07 -18.57 -10.11
N ARG A 168 -13.97 -17.90 -11.28
CA ARG A 168 -13.68 -18.56 -12.57
C ARG A 168 -12.28 -19.18 -12.60
N THR A 169 -11.30 -18.52 -12.02
CA THR A 169 -9.93 -19.04 -11.93
C THR A 169 -9.86 -20.26 -11.05
N ASN A 170 -10.53 -20.24 -9.91
CA ASN A 170 -10.64 -21.41 -9.01
C ASN A 170 -11.35 -22.58 -9.69
N LEU A 171 -12.46 -22.29 -10.40
CA LEU A 171 -13.17 -23.32 -11.17
C LEU A 171 -12.29 -23.97 -12.24
N LYS A 172 -11.48 -23.17 -12.95
CA LYS A 172 -10.52 -23.71 -13.93
C LYS A 172 -9.45 -24.57 -13.25
N LYS A 173 -8.92 -24.13 -12.11
CA LYS A 173 -7.94 -24.90 -11.34
C LYS A 173 -8.53 -26.25 -10.90
N ASP A 174 -9.74 -26.24 -10.32
CA ASP A 174 -10.43 -27.46 -9.91
C ASP A 174 -10.66 -28.41 -11.10
N LEU A 175 -11.00 -27.87 -12.27
CA LEU A 175 -11.13 -28.65 -13.50
C LEU A 175 -9.82 -29.34 -13.88
N PHE A 176 -8.72 -28.58 -13.90
CA PHE A 176 -7.40 -29.12 -14.26
C PHE A 176 -6.94 -30.16 -13.24
N ASP A 177 -7.10 -29.91 -11.94
CA ASP A 177 -6.75 -30.82 -10.87
C ASP A 177 -7.54 -32.15 -10.97
N GLN A 178 -8.82 -32.11 -11.36
CA GLN A 178 -9.63 -33.31 -11.60
C GLN A 178 -9.25 -34.04 -12.90
N LEU A 179 -8.88 -33.30 -13.94
CA LEU A 179 -8.37 -33.87 -15.19
C LEU A 179 -7.03 -34.56 -14.97
N ASP A 180 -6.09 -33.96 -14.28
CA ASP A 180 -4.78 -34.53 -13.98
C ASP A 180 -4.90 -35.83 -13.17
N LYS A 181 -5.84 -35.87 -12.20
CA LYS A 181 -6.13 -37.09 -11.44
C LYS A 181 -6.78 -38.17 -12.29
N SER A 182 -7.56 -37.79 -13.30
CA SER A 182 -8.35 -38.72 -14.12
C SER A 182 -7.60 -39.24 -15.35
N TYR A 183 -6.56 -38.56 -15.78
CA TYR A 183 -5.79 -38.86 -17.00
C TYR A 183 -4.30 -38.84 -16.74
N THR A 184 -3.65 -40.00 -16.85
CA THR A 184 -2.20 -40.10 -16.88
C THR A 184 -1.72 -39.93 -18.32
N VAL A 185 -1.16 -38.79 -18.67
CA VAL A 185 -0.59 -38.53 -19.98
C VAL A 185 0.89 -38.96 -19.96
N LYS A 186 1.25 -39.99 -20.75
CA LYS A 186 2.67 -40.27 -21.01
C LYS A 186 3.15 -39.26 -22.06
N LEU A 187 4.08 -38.40 -21.66
CA LEU A 187 4.76 -37.52 -22.61
C LEU A 187 5.66 -38.38 -23.50
N PRO A 188 5.70 -38.16 -24.84
CA PRO A 188 6.68 -38.80 -25.69
C PRO A 188 8.06 -38.27 -25.32
N ASN A 189 9.07 -39.18 -25.28
CA ASN A 189 10.47 -38.87 -25.08
C ASN A 189 11.02 -38.07 -26.26
#